data_0e27e4ca8310b2f8f6a53f3109ecf73d
#
_entry.id   0e27e4ca8310b2f8f6a53f3109ecf73d
#
_cell.length_a   1.000
_cell.length_b   1.000
_cell.length_c   1.000
_cell.angle_alpha   90.00
_cell.angle_beta   90.00
_cell.angle_gamma   90.00
#
_symmetry.space_group_name_H-M   'P 1'
#
loop_
_entity.id
_entity.type
_entity.pdbx_description
1 polymer ?
#
loop_
_entity_poly.entity_id
_entity_poly.type
_entity_poly.pdbx_seq_one_letter_code
_entity_poly.pdbx_strand_id
1 'polypeptide(L)'
;MSDFSYEYGCKNAVLEKYEWDNIWFESTEIVDARRLIYIGDSISCATRRVATAVAQGAMLVDGLGTSKSLDNPYFFDTIRLFAQQQGTRSAILFNNGLHGWHLNDETEYKARYREMLQFLLKEFEATPIFLVLTTAVADAERNKRVIARNNAVLELADENNLPTIDLYSLTDAHRDLLSADGVHLTAQGYEMLANKIVKTVSGNLNIMGE
;
A
#
# COMPACT_ATOMS: atom_id res chain seq x y z
N MET A 1 6.71 2.67 -24.09
CA MET A 1 6.63 3.73 -23.04
C MET A 1 5.22 3.67 -22.49
N SER A 2 5.05 3.28 -21.23
CA SER A 2 3.76 3.42 -20.58
C SER A 2 3.42 4.91 -20.52
N ASP A 3 2.28 5.29 -21.05
CA ASP A 3 1.84 6.68 -21.01
C ASP A 3 1.24 6.99 -19.64
N PHE A 4 2.09 7.35 -18.67
CA PHE A 4 1.68 7.88 -17.38
C PHE A 4 1.33 9.36 -17.45
N SER A 5 1.08 9.91 -18.65
CA SER A 5 0.76 11.32 -18.84
C SER A 5 -0.50 11.77 -18.07
N TYR A 6 -1.39 10.84 -17.72
CA TYR A 6 -2.55 11.13 -16.88
C TYR A 6 -2.19 11.55 -15.45
N GLU A 7 -1.02 11.16 -14.94
CA GLU A 7 -0.55 11.52 -13.61
C GLU A 7 -0.03 12.98 -13.52
N TYR A 8 0.30 13.59 -14.66
CA TYR A 8 0.97 14.90 -14.71
C TYR A 8 0.12 16.03 -15.31
N GLY A 9 -1.03 15.74 -15.85
CA GLY A 9 -1.81 16.74 -16.58
C GLY A 9 -2.89 17.47 -15.76
N CYS A 10 -2.85 17.36 -14.45
CA CYS A 10 -3.91 17.86 -13.58
C CYS A 10 -3.79 19.36 -13.35
N LYS A 11 -4.88 20.11 -13.54
CA LYS A 11 -4.96 21.55 -13.21
C LYS A 11 -5.09 21.79 -11.71
N ASN A 12 -5.65 20.83 -10.99
CA ASN A 12 -5.73 20.85 -9.53
C ASN A 12 -4.61 19.93 -9.00
N ALA A 13 -3.66 20.48 -8.27
CA ALA A 13 -2.48 19.76 -7.78
C ALA A 13 -2.82 18.60 -6.83
N VAL A 14 -3.97 18.62 -6.15
CA VAL A 14 -4.38 17.58 -5.21
C VAL A 14 -5.15 16.41 -5.85
N LEU A 15 -5.51 16.53 -7.13
CA LEU A 15 -6.21 15.48 -7.88
C LEU A 15 -5.38 15.07 -9.10
N GLU A 16 -5.34 13.80 -9.37
CA GLU A 16 -4.80 13.29 -10.62
C GLU A 16 -5.79 13.48 -11.78
N LYS A 17 -5.32 13.35 -13.02
CA LYS A 17 -6.19 13.48 -14.19
C LYS A 17 -7.35 12.49 -14.16
N TYR A 18 -7.13 11.32 -13.59
CA TYR A 18 -8.13 10.28 -13.37
C TYR A 18 -8.01 9.79 -11.92
N GLU A 19 -8.93 10.26 -11.08
CA GLU A 19 -9.06 9.76 -9.72
C GLU A 19 -9.90 8.47 -9.72
N TRP A 20 -9.43 7.47 -9.00
CA TRP A 20 -10.14 6.22 -8.87
C TRP A 20 -10.00 5.62 -7.47
N ASP A 21 -11.02 4.87 -7.07
CA ASP A 21 -11.01 4.00 -5.90
C ASP A 21 -11.44 2.60 -6.32
N ASN A 22 -10.81 1.59 -5.74
CA ASN A 22 -11.15 0.19 -5.93
C ASN A 22 -11.30 -0.46 -4.55
N ILE A 23 -12.55 -0.72 -4.18
CA ILE A 23 -12.91 -1.35 -2.90
C ILE A 23 -13.15 -2.83 -3.14
N TRP A 24 -12.60 -3.66 -2.26
CA TRP A 24 -12.76 -5.10 -2.31
C TRP A 24 -12.84 -5.68 -0.90
N PHE A 25 -13.89 -6.45 -0.65
CA PHE A 25 -14.03 -7.29 0.54
C PHE A 25 -13.95 -8.75 0.11
N GLU A 26 -12.98 -9.48 0.66
CA GLU A 26 -12.72 -10.87 0.28
C GLU A 26 -13.63 -11.80 1.07
N SER A 27 -14.31 -12.76 0.37
CA SER A 27 -15.09 -13.85 0.99
C SER A 27 -15.94 -13.40 2.20
N THR A 28 -16.86 -12.46 1.94
CA THR A 28 -17.64 -11.78 2.99
C THR A 28 -18.59 -12.71 3.78
N GLU A 29 -18.84 -13.90 3.24
CA GLU A 29 -19.62 -14.95 3.91
C GLU A 29 -18.87 -15.58 5.09
N ILE A 30 -17.54 -15.43 5.17
CA ILE A 30 -16.71 -15.98 6.26
C ILE A 30 -16.62 -14.93 7.37
N VAL A 31 -17.57 -14.93 8.29
CA VAL A 31 -17.73 -13.89 9.32
C VAL A 31 -16.64 -13.90 10.40
N ASP A 32 -16.12 -15.07 10.74
CA ASP A 32 -15.10 -15.25 11.79
C ASP A 32 -13.65 -15.21 11.24
N ALA A 33 -13.48 -14.83 9.96
CA ALA A 33 -12.17 -14.76 9.36
C ALA A 33 -11.33 -13.63 9.97
N ARG A 34 -10.03 -13.91 10.13
CA ARG A 34 -9.05 -12.88 10.44
C ARG A 34 -8.86 -11.99 9.20
N ARG A 35 -9.23 -10.71 9.30
CA ARG A 35 -9.23 -9.79 8.17
C ARG A 35 -8.13 -8.74 8.30
N LEU A 36 -7.45 -8.46 7.20
CA LEU A 36 -6.53 -7.34 7.06
C LEU A 36 -7.17 -6.28 6.16
N ILE A 37 -6.79 -5.01 6.32
CA ILE A 37 -6.98 -3.98 5.31
C ILE A 37 -5.66 -3.74 4.60
N TYR A 38 -5.63 -3.79 3.27
CA TYR A 38 -4.51 -3.28 2.49
C TYR A 38 -4.93 -2.00 1.77
N ILE A 39 -4.48 -0.85 2.28
CA ILE A 39 -4.66 0.46 1.68
C ILE A 39 -3.43 0.75 0.83
N GLY A 40 -3.63 1.02 -0.45
CA GLY A 40 -2.53 1.29 -1.39
C GLY A 40 -3.04 1.65 -2.78
N ASP A 41 -2.24 1.37 -3.78
CA ASP A 41 -2.50 1.68 -5.19
C ASP A 41 -2.85 0.43 -6.01
N SER A 42 -2.61 0.46 -7.33
CA SER A 42 -2.84 -0.67 -8.24
C SER A 42 -2.00 -1.90 -7.89
N ILE A 43 -0.82 -1.73 -7.29
CA ILE A 43 0.00 -2.86 -6.82
C ILE A 43 -0.72 -3.58 -5.67
N SER A 44 -1.30 -2.83 -4.73
CA SER A 44 -2.09 -3.42 -3.64
C SER A 44 -3.32 -4.15 -4.16
N CYS A 45 -4.01 -3.58 -5.17
CA CYS A 45 -5.17 -4.20 -5.82
C CYS A 45 -4.85 -5.59 -6.38
N ALA A 46 -3.73 -5.73 -7.07
CA ALA A 46 -3.32 -7.00 -7.65
C ALA A 46 -2.79 -7.97 -6.58
N THR A 47 -2.08 -7.46 -5.57
CA THR A 47 -1.42 -8.30 -4.55
C THR A 47 -2.40 -8.90 -3.54
N ARG A 48 -3.44 -8.18 -3.10
CA ARG A 48 -4.34 -8.57 -2.01
C ARG A 48 -5.01 -9.93 -2.20
N ARG A 49 -5.53 -10.21 -3.42
CA ARG A 49 -6.18 -11.49 -3.73
C ARG A 49 -5.20 -12.65 -3.74
N VAL A 50 -3.99 -12.41 -4.25
CA VAL A 50 -2.90 -13.39 -4.22
C VAL A 50 -2.48 -13.65 -2.77
N ALA A 51 -2.41 -12.60 -1.94
CA ALA A 51 -2.08 -12.73 -0.52
C ALA A 51 -3.13 -13.54 0.25
N THR A 52 -4.43 -13.35 -0.03
CA THR A 52 -5.49 -14.21 0.51
C THR A 52 -5.29 -15.68 0.12
N ALA A 53 -5.00 -15.95 -1.16
CA ALA A 53 -4.76 -17.32 -1.62
C ALA A 53 -3.52 -17.95 -0.96
N VAL A 54 -2.41 -17.20 -0.88
CA VAL A 54 -1.17 -17.63 -0.21
C VAL A 54 -1.39 -17.90 1.27
N ALA A 55 -2.25 -17.13 1.94
CA ALA A 55 -2.55 -17.30 3.36
C ALA A 55 -3.37 -18.57 3.69
N GLN A 56 -3.90 -19.26 2.69
CA GLN A 56 -4.58 -20.58 2.85
C GLN A 56 -5.63 -20.61 3.96
N GLY A 57 -6.42 -19.55 4.10
CA GLY A 57 -7.46 -19.43 5.13
C GLY A 57 -7.00 -18.82 6.45
N ALA A 58 -5.70 -18.63 6.68
CA ALA A 58 -5.21 -18.02 7.91
C ALA A 58 -5.59 -16.55 8.03
N MET A 59 -5.78 -15.85 6.90
CA MET A 59 -6.24 -14.48 6.83
C MET A 59 -6.87 -14.15 5.48
N LEU A 60 -7.81 -13.20 5.46
CA LEU A 60 -8.39 -12.59 4.28
C LEU A 60 -7.87 -11.15 4.15
N VAL A 61 -7.53 -10.72 2.93
CA VAL A 61 -7.01 -9.39 2.68
C VAL A 61 -8.03 -8.56 1.90
N ASP A 62 -8.76 -7.73 2.63
CA ASP A 62 -9.61 -6.70 2.05
C ASP A 62 -8.75 -5.54 1.54
N GLY A 63 -9.24 -4.76 0.59
CA GLY A 63 -8.42 -3.72 0.01
C GLY A 63 -9.14 -2.46 -0.40
N LEU A 64 -8.51 -1.34 -0.08
CA LEU A 64 -8.79 -0.03 -0.64
C LEU A 64 -7.61 0.35 -1.54
N GLY A 65 -7.76 0.12 -2.85
CA GLY A 65 -6.82 0.65 -3.84
C GLY A 65 -7.29 2.03 -4.29
N THR A 66 -6.38 2.98 -4.41
CA THR A 66 -6.73 4.36 -4.75
C THR A 66 -5.59 5.08 -5.48
N SER A 67 -5.94 6.03 -6.35
CA SER A 67 -5.00 7.00 -6.93
C SER A 67 -4.81 8.24 -6.05
N LYS A 68 -5.52 8.36 -4.93
CA LYS A 68 -5.42 9.55 -4.08
C LYS A 68 -4.01 9.76 -3.57
N SER A 69 -3.52 10.97 -3.77
CA SER A 69 -2.30 11.45 -3.13
C SER A 69 -2.53 11.72 -1.64
N LEU A 70 -1.44 11.85 -0.88
CA LEU A 70 -1.49 12.06 0.57
C LEU A 70 -2.15 13.40 0.97
N ASP A 71 -2.16 14.37 0.08
CA ASP A 71 -2.80 15.69 0.27
C ASP A 71 -4.22 15.77 -0.29
N ASN A 72 -4.77 14.66 -0.80
CA ASN A 72 -6.15 14.62 -1.28
C ASN A 72 -7.11 14.78 -0.09
N PRO A 73 -8.00 15.81 -0.09
CA PRO A 73 -8.83 16.16 1.06
C PRO A 73 -9.87 15.08 1.41
N TYR A 74 -10.15 14.15 0.51
CA TYR A 74 -11.15 13.09 0.71
C TYR A 74 -10.51 11.76 1.16
N PHE A 75 -9.19 11.67 1.24
CA PHE A 75 -8.54 10.38 1.48
C PHE A 75 -8.86 9.82 2.87
N PHE A 76 -8.83 10.65 3.91
CA PHE A 76 -9.16 10.21 5.27
C PHE A 76 -10.60 9.70 5.38
N ASP A 77 -11.55 10.40 4.77
CA ASP A 77 -12.96 10.00 4.80
C ASP A 77 -13.20 8.74 3.97
N THR A 78 -12.47 8.57 2.86
CA THR A 78 -12.51 7.32 2.08
C THR A 78 -12.03 6.13 2.91
N ILE A 79 -10.94 6.30 3.67
CA ILE A 79 -10.43 5.25 4.58
C ILE A 79 -11.44 4.94 5.68
N ARG A 80 -12.04 5.95 6.32
CA ARG A 80 -13.07 5.75 7.36
C ARG A 80 -14.25 4.98 6.83
N LEU A 81 -14.80 5.40 5.69
CA LEU A 81 -15.96 4.75 5.09
C LEU A 81 -15.68 3.29 4.75
N PHE A 82 -14.51 3.01 4.18
CA PHE A 82 -14.08 1.64 3.89
C PHE A 82 -13.94 0.79 5.17
N ALA A 83 -13.28 1.33 6.18
CA ALA A 83 -13.06 0.65 7.45
C ALA A 83 -14.36 0.38 8.22
N GLN A 84 -15.33 1.29 8.14
CA GLN A 84 -16.67 1.10 8.74
C GLN A 84 -17.41 -0.06 8.05
N GLN A 85 -17.32 -0.17 6.74
CA GLN A 85 -17.95 -1.27 5.99
C GLN A 85 -17.30 -2.62 6.31
N GLN A 86 -16.00 -2.65 6.55
CA GLN A 86 -15.29 -3.89 6.90
C GLN A 86 -15.66 -4.37 8.31
N GLY A 87 -15.85 -3.48 9.26
CA GLY A 87 -16.05 -3.81 10.67
C GLY A 87 -14.73 -4.14 11.38
N THR A 88 -14.57 -5.36 11.89
CA THR A 88 -13.38 -5.77 12.64
C THR A 88 -12.18 -6.09 11.71
N ARG A 89 -10.98 -5.80 12.19
CA ARG A 89 -9.72 -6.07 11.49
C ARG A 89 -8.59 -6.44 12.46
N SER A 90 -7.66 -7.26 11.96
CA SER A 90 -6.49 -7.71 12.73
C SER A 90 -5.25 -6.87 12.46
N ALA A 91 -5.16 -6.23 11.29
CA ALA A 91 -4.09 -5.31 10.96
C ALA A 91 -4.44 -4.42 9.76
N ILE A 92 -3.69 -3.32 9.62
CA ILE A 92 -3.72 -2.41 8.47
C ILE A 92 -2.36 -2.44 7.81
N LEU A 93 -2.33 -2.61 6.49
CA LEU A 93 -1.19 -2.41 5.63
C LEU A 93 -1.40 -1.10 4.88
N PHE A 94 -0.42 -0.20 4.93
CA PHE A 94 -0.53 1.10 4.29
C PHE A 94 0.65 1.36 3.35
N ASN A 95 0.35 1.73 2.12
CA ASN A 95 1.29 2.22 1.12
C ASN A 95 0.70 3.44 0.40
N ASN A 96 1.53 4.41 0.07
CA ASN A 96 1.23 5.48 -0.88
C ASN A 96 2.55 6.03 -1.43
N GLY A 97 2.98 5.58 -2.59
CA GLY A 97 4.28 5.99 -3.13
C GLY A 97 4.34 6.14 -4.66
N LEU A 98 3.36 5.60 -5.39
CA LEU A 98 3.29 5.71 -6.85
C LEU A 98 2.34 6.78 -7.35
N HIS A 99 1.61 7.44 -6.46
CA HIS A 99 0.69 8.53 -6.75
C HIS A 99 1.13 9.84 -6.09
N GLY A 100 0.48 10.96 -6.43
CA GLY A 100 0.82 12.27 -5.87
C GLY A 100 2.21 12.75 -6.32
N TRP A 101 2.54 12.57 -7.59
CA TRP A 101 3.84 13.00 -8.13
C TRP A 101 4.04 14.52 -8.16
N HIS A 102 2.97 15.30 -7.97
CA HIS A 102 3.04 16.74 -7.77
C HIS A 102 3.71 17.14 -6.45
N LEU A 103 3.70 16.27 -5.44
CA LEU A 103 4.50 16.42 -4.23
C LEU A 103 5.98 16.17 -4.57
N ASN A 104 6.61 17.19 -5.20
CA ASN A 104 7.96 17.10 -5.75
C ASN A 104 9.05 17.22 -4.69
N ASP A 105 8.74 17.85 -3.56
CA ASP A 105 9.64 17.97 -2.42
C ASP A 105 9.41 16.77 -1.48
N GLU A 106 10.44 15.99 -1.27
CA GLU A 106 10.37 14.81 -0.40
C GLU A 106 10.15 15.19 1.07
N THR A 107 10.48 16.43 1.46
CA THR A 107 10.14 16.98 2.77
C THR A 107 8.64 17.17 2.92
N GLU A 108 7.99 17.71 1.87
CA GLU A 108 6.53 17.85 1.83
C GLU A 108 5.86 16.48 1.80
N TYR A 109 6.34 15.55 0.97
CA TYR A 109 5.83 14.18 0.96
C TYR A 109 5.90 13.53 2.36
N LYS A 110 7.05 13.64 3.05
CA LYS A 110 7.22 13.13 4.42
C LYS A 110 6.24 13.78 5.39
N ALA A 111 6.02 15.09 5.28
CA ALA A 111 5.07 15.80 6.14
C ALA A 111 3.62 15.29 5.93
N ARG A 112 3.19 15.12 4.68
CA ARG A 112 1.86 14.56 4.36
C ARG A 112 1.72 13.10 4.78
N TYR A 113 2.78 12.31 4.61
CA TYR A 113 2.77 10.91 5.09
C TYR A 113 2.65 10.86 6.62
N ARG A 114 3.34 11.76 7.35
CA ARG A 114 3.20 11.89 8.80
C ARG A 114 1.77 12.23 9.21
N GLU A 115 1.10 13.17 8.54
CA GLU A 115 -0.31 13.50 8.79
C GLU A 115 -1.22 12.27 8.62
N MET A 116 -1.03 11.54 7.52
CA MET A 116 -1.76 10.30 7.27
C MET A 116 -1.47 9.24 8.34
N LEU A 117 -0.22 9.08 8.73
CA LEU A 117 0.16 8.12 9.75
C LEU A 117 -0.44 8.46 11.13
N GLN A 118 -0.41 9.74 11.52
CA GLN A 118 -1.08 10.20 12.74
C GLN A 118 -2.59 9.97 12.71
N PHE A 119 -3.21 10.18 11.55
CA PHE A 119 -4.61 9.84 11.35
C PHE A 119 -4.87 8.35 11.55
N LEU A 120 -4.08 7.47 10.90
CA LEU A 120 -4.23 6.01 11.02
C LEU A 120 -4.02 5.54 12.46
N LEU A 121 -3.00 6.02 13.14
CA LEU A 121 -2.71 5.68 14.54
C LEU A 121 -3.83 6.10 15.49
N LYS A 122 -4.42 7.27 15.28
CA LYS A 122 -5.52 7.79 16.08
C LYS A 122 -6.85 7.07 15.79
N GLU A 123 -7.18 6.90 14.50
CA GLU A 123 -8.46 6.32 14.07
C GLU A 123 -8.54 4.82 14.41
N PHE A 124 -7.38 4.14 14.40
CA PHE A 124 -7.27 2.69 14.56
C PHE A 124 -6.35 2.31 15.73
N GLU A 125 -6.47 3.01 16.86
CA GLU A 125 -5.56 2.93 18.02
C GLU A 125 -5.22 1.50 18.49
N ALA A 126 -6.17 0.58 18.42
CA ALA A 126 -5.98 -0.81 18.86
C ALA A 126 -5.56 -1.77 17.72
N THR A 127 -5.35 -1.26 16.49
CA THR A 127 -5.07 -2.11 15.33
C THR A 127 -3.60 -1.98 14.92
N PRO A 128 -2.84 -3.08 14.84
CA PRO A 128 -1.48 -3.07 14.32
C PRO A 128 -1.41 -2.48 12.90
N ILE A 129 -0.45 -1.57 12.67
CA ILE A 129 -0.23 -0.92 11.38
C ILE A 129 1.13 -1.35 10.84
N PHE A 130 1.18 -1.77 9.58
CA PHE A 130 2.39 -2.10 8.83
C PHE A 130 2.57 -1.09 7.70
N LEU A 131 3.72 -0.44 7.64
CA LEU A 131 4.05 0.45 6.53
C LEU A 131 4.70 -0.37 5.41
N VAL A 132 4.07 -0.38 4.24
CA VAL A 132 4.53 -1.14 3.08
C VAL A 132 5.35 -0.23 2.18
N LEU A 133 6.62 -0.59 1.96
CA LEU A 133 7.49 0.17 1.05
C LEU A 133 7.04 -0.02 -0.40
N THR A 134 7.07 1.07 -1.14
CA THR A 134 6.70 1.11 -2.56
C THR A 134 7.68 0.29 -3.39
N THR A 135 7.15 -0.49 -4.32
CA THR A 135 7.92 -1.35 -5.23
C THR A 135 8.84 -0.54 -6.15
N ALA A 136 9.95 -1.15 -6.59
CA ALA A 136 10.83 -0.55 -7.59
C ALA A 136 10.10 -0.41 -8.94
N VAL A 137 10.47 0.62 -9.71
CA VAL A 137 9.96 0.87 -11.06
C VAL A 137 11.10 0.91 -12.08
N ALA A 138 10.81 0.63 -13.35
CA ALA A 138 11.82 0.54 -14.40
C ALA A 138 12.42 1.91 -14.77
N ASP A 139 11.62 2.98 -14.74
CA ASP A 139 12.09 4.32 -15.03
C ASP A 139 13.05 4.80 -13.92
N ALA A 140 14.29 5.14 -14.31
CA ALA A 140 15.35 5.45 -13.36
C ALA A 140 15.09 6.72 -12.54
N GLU A 141 14.50 7.76 -13.14
CA GLU A 141 14.22 9.01 -12.42
C GLU A 141 13.06 8.86 -11.45
N ARG A 142 12.01 8.16 -11.86
CA ARG A 142 10.92 7.79 -10.94
C ARG A 142 11.41 6.88 -9.81
N ASN A 143 12.27 5.92 -10.12
CA ASN A 143 12.82 5.01 -9.12
C ASN A 143 13.65 5.74 -8.06
N LYS A 144 14.39 6.78 -8.43
CA LYS A 144 15.08 7.64 -7.45
C LYS A 144 14.09 8.28 -6.48
N ARG A 145 12.95 8.77 -6.97
CA ARG A 145 11.90 9.33 -6.12
C ARG A 145 11.22 8.27 -5.26
N VAL A 146 11.01 7.06 -5.79
CA VAL A 146 10.52 5.93 -4.98
C VAL A 146 11.47 5.64 -3.82
N ILE A 147 12.78 5.61 -4.07
CA ILE A 147 13.79 5.42 -3.02
C ILE A 147 13.68 6.52 -1.96
N ALA A 148 13.63 7.79 -2.37
CA ALA A 148 13.54 8.90 -1.43
C ALA A 148 12.25 8.86 -0.59
N ARG A 149 11.11 8.54 -1.20
CA ARG A 149 9.83 8.33 -0.50
C ARG A 149 9.89 7.14 0.47
N ASN A 150 10.47 6.01 0.06
CA ASN A 150 10.66 4.86 0.94
C ASN A 150 11.56 5.19 2.14
N ASN A 151 12.62 5.97 1.94
CA ASN A 151 13.45 6.44 3.05
C ASN A 151 12.64 7.29 4.05
N ALA A 152 11.80 8.19 3.56
CA ALA A 152 10.92 8.97 4.42
C ALA A 152 9.93 8.07 5.21
N VAL A 153 9.41 7.01 4.58
CA VAL A 153 8.54 6.03 5.24
C VAL A 153 9.29 5.24 6.31
N LEU A 154 10.54 4.82 6.04
CA LEU A 154 11.38 4.12 7.00
C LEU A 154 11.70 4.98 8.23
N GLU A 155 12.02 6.26 8.03
CA GLU A 155 12.24 7.21 9.13
C GLU A 155 10.98 7.36 9.99
N LEU A 156 9.80 7.48 9.36
CA LEU A 156 8.53 7.57 10.09
C LEU A 156 8.16 6.26 10.81
N ALA A 157 8.49 5.12 10.23
CA ALA A 157 8.32 3.82 10.87
C ALA A 157 9.16 3.71 12.14
N ASP A 158 10.44 4.12 12.08
CA ASP A 158 11.35 4.12 13.21
C ASP A 158 10.88 5.10 14.30
N GLU A 159 10.53 6.34 13.94
CA GLU A 159 9.99 7.35 14.85
C GLU A 159 8.76 6.86 15.66
N ASN A 160 7.97 5.93 15.10
CA ASN A 160 6.72 5.43 15.68
C ASN A 160 6.78 3.95 16.12
N ASN A 161 7.94 3.30 16.03
CA ASN A 161 8.14 1.88 16.33
C ASN A 161 7.17 0.96 15.56
N LEU A 162 6.96 1.24 14.26
CA LEU A 162 6.05 0.49 13.41
C LEU A 162 6.81 -0.52 12.53
N PRO A 163 6.25 -1.72 12.33
CA PRO A 163 6.83 -2.69 11.42
C PRO A 163 6.70 -2.23 9.96
N THR A 164 7.72 -2.54 9.17
CA THR A 164 7.73 -2.30 7.74
C THR A 164 7.68 -3.61 6.94
N ILE A 165 7.09 -3.54 5.75
CA ILE A 165 7.12 -4.62 4.76
C ILE A 165 7.92 -4.11 3.56
N ASP A 166 9.15 -4.56 3.43
CA ASP A 166 10.04 -4.14 2.34
C ASP A 166 9.72 -4.92 1.05
N LEU A 167 8.87 -4.30 0.22
CA LEU A 167 8.60 -4.76 -1.14
C LEU A 167 9.55 -4.12 -2.16
N TYR A 168 10.24 -3.02 -1.79
CA TYR A 168 11.19 -2.34 -2.66
C TYR A 168 12.39 -3.23 -2.95
N SER A 169 13.14 -3.63 -1.92
CA SER A 169 14.34 -4.46 -2.10
C SER A 169 14.04 -5.76 -2.82
N LEU A 170 12.86 -6.32 -2.56
CA LEU A 170 12.42 -7.55 -3.22
C LEU A 170 12.21 -7.35 -4.73
N THR A 171 11.55 -6.27 -5.14
CA THR A 171 11.30 -5.97 -6.55
C THR A 171 12.53 -5.40 -7.26
N ASP A 172 13.39 -4.70 -6.56
CA ASP A 172 14.67 -4.21 -7.11
C ASP A 172 15.63 -5.36 -7.45
N ALA A 173 15.64 -6.41 -6.62
CA ALA A 173 16.41 -7.62 -6.88
C ALA A 173 15.82 -8.50 -8.00
N HIS A 174 14.55 -8.33 -8.35
CA HIS A 174 13.82 -9.14 -9.33
C HIS A 174 13.12 -8.28 -10.39
N ARG A 175 13.86 -7.35 -11.01
CA ARG A 175 13.33 -6.43 -12.05
C ARG A 175 12.81 -7.14 -13.30
N ASP A 176 13.27 -8.36 -13.54
CA ASP A 176 12.75 -9.25 -14.58
C ASP A 176 11.28 -9.66 -14.37
N LEU A 177 10.75 -9.49 -13.17
CA LEU A 177 9.34 -9.71 -12.84
C LEU A 177 8.46 -8.48 -13.03
N LEU A 178 9.03 -7.32 -13.42
CA LEU A 178 8.22 -6.17 -13.85
C LEU A 178 7.52 -6.48 -15.17
N SER A 179 6.31 -6.00 -15.32
CA SER A 179 5.58 -6.08 -16.58
C SER A 179 6.10 -5.05 -17.59
N ALA A 180 5.61 -5.11 -18.83
CA ALA A 180 6.08 -4.26 -19.92
C ALA A 180 5.90 -2.74 -19.67
N ASP A 181 5.01 -2.36 -18.76
CA ASP A 181 4.80 -0.95 -18.38
C ASP A 181 5.87 -0.42 -17.40
N GLY A 182 6.69 -1.32 -16.85
CA GLY A 182 7.77 -0.98 -15.95
C GLY A 182 7.35 -0.59 -14.53
N VAL A 183 6.09 -0.82 -14.15
CA VAL A 183 5.53 -0.50 -12.83
C VAL A 183 4.84 -1.71 -12.21
N HIS A 184 3.89 -2.31 -12.94
CA HIS A 184 3.19 -3.49 -12.48
C HIS A 184 4.09 -4.74 -12.58
N LEU A 185 3.65 -5.83 -11.98
CA LEU A 185 4.42 -7.06 -11.96
C LEU A 185 3.71 -8.16 -12.78
N THR A 186 4.49 -9.18 -13.13
CA THR A 186 3.95 -10.45 -13.64
C THR A 186 3.20 -11.19 -12.53
N ALA A 187 2.45 -12.23 -12.89
CA ALA A 187 1.78 -13.09 -11.88
C ALA A 187 2.77 -13.64 -10.84
N GLN A 188 3.95 -14.07 -11.28
CA GLN A 188 5.03 -14.54 -10.38
C GLN A 188 5.54 -13.43 -9.46
N GLY A 189 5.64 -12.18 -9.97
CA GLY A 189 6.00 -11.04 -9.16
C GLY A 189 4.97 -10.75 -8.07
N TYR A 190 3.69 -10.78 -8.38
CA TYR A 190 2.64 -10.59 -7.37
C TYR A 190 2.59 -11.72 -6.34
N GLU A 191 2.86 -12.97 -6.74
CA GLU A 191 2.99 -14.09 -5.81
C GLU A 191 4.16 -13.88 -4.84
N MET A 192 5.29 -13.39 -5.33
CA MET A 192 6.46 -13.04 -4.52
C MET A 192 6.12 -11.95 -3.50
N LEU A 193 5.41 -10.87 -3.90
CA LEU A 193 4.96 -9.82 -2.97
C LEU A 193 4.00 -10.38 -1.92
N ALA A 194 3.03 -11.18 -2.34
CA ALA A 194 2.04 -11.80 -1.46
C ALA A 194 2.69 -12.68 -0.39
N ASN A 195 3.65 -13.52 -0.77
CA ASN A 195 4.41 -14.35 0.16
C ASN A 195 5.17 -13.50 1.20
N LYS A 196 5.80 -12.40 0.77
CA LYS A 196 6.48 -11.47 1.69
C LYS A 196 5.51 -10.85 2.68
N ILE A 197 4.36 -10.38 2.22
CA ILE A 197 3.32 -9.77 3.06
C ILE A 197 2.81 -10.79 4.08
N VAL A 198 2.33 -11.95 3.61
CA VAL A 198 1.77 -12.99 4.48
C VAL A 198 2.78 -13.43 5.53
N LYS A 199 4.03 -13.72 5.13
CA LYS A 199 5.10 -14.12 6.06
C LYS A 199 5.37 -13.03 7.12
N THR A 200 5.47 -11.77 6.71
CA THR A 200 5.77 -10.68 7.65
C THR A 200 4.63 -10.44 8.62
N VAL A 201 3.39 -10.37 8.14
CA VAL A 201 2.21 -10.16 8.99
C VAL A 201 2.00 -11.33 9.94
N SER A 202 2.07 -12.57 9.44
CA SER A 202 1.89 -13.76 10.27
C SER A 202 2.92 -13.84 11.39
N GLY A 203 4.19 -13.54 11.10
CA GLY A 203 5.25 -13.55 12.11
C GLY A 203 5.05 -12.48 13.19
N ASN A 204 4.58 -11.28 12.83
CA ASN A 204 4.35 -10.21 13.79
C ASN A 204 3.07 -10.40 14.64
N LEU A 205 2.04 -11.01 14.07
CA LEU A 205 0.76 -11.24 14.76
C LEU A 205 0.68 -12.63 15.42
N ASN A 206 1.77 -13.42 15.40
CA ASN A 206 1.82 -14.80 15.90
C ASN A 206 0.69 -15.67 15.32
N ILE A 207 0.40 -15.52 14.02
CA ILE A 207 -0.71 -16.21 13.35
C ILE A 207 -0.30 -17.61 12.88
N MET A 208 0.97 -17.81 12.59
CA MET A 208 1.55 -19.08 12.17
C MET A 208 2.50 -19.59 13.27
N GLY A 209 1.93 -20.00 14.36
CA GLY A 209 2.66 -20.58 15.46
C GLY A 209 1.83 -21.66 16.09
N GLU A 210 1.92 -22.85 15.53
CA GLU A 210 1.95 -24.16 16.20
C GLU A 210 1.87 -25.26 15.15
#